data_bdf953834b2bff60e00a0571403362de
#
_entry.id   bdf953834b2bff60e00a0571403362de
#
_cell.length_a   1.000
_cell.length_b   1.000
_cell.length_c   1.000
_cell.angle_alpha   90.00
_cell.angle_beta   90.00
_cell.angle_gamma   90.00
#
_symmetry.space_group_name_H-M   'P 1'
#
loop_
_entity.id
_entity.type
_entity.pdbx_description
1 polymer ?
#
loop_
_entity_poly.entity_id
_entity_poly.type
_entity_poly.pdbx_seq_one_letter_code
_entity_poly.pdbx_strand_id
1 'polypeptide(L)'
;PLSMDIITASKLGLSSLEHVKNLEMWATHDRENLLKQRREILKNHNDLSGLRLRASIHNSQKNYSIRNLDSLKLIEIYKSLLENDTWQVPTLSIYKVPIYKIFKQESWMKSFSFLPKQTKDRWTKNTMSSSSSINPKQKNFSDWIQKTTREMNSFGINFMAGTDTPLGYLTPG
;
A
#
# COMPACT_ATOMS: atom_id res chain seq x y z
N PRO A 1 -5.22 10.76 -1.47
CA PRO A 1 -6.01 11.13 -2.65
C PRO A 1 -5.23 10.89 -3.95
N LEU A 2 -5.91 10.59 -5.06
CA LEU A 2 -5.26 10.32 -6.35
C LEU A 2 -4.66 11.58 -7.00
N SER A 3 -5.13 12.74 -6.61
CA SER A 3 -4.83 14.03 -7.26
C SER A 3 -4.26 15.10 -6.34
N MET A 4 -4.26 14.88 -5.03
CA MET A 4 -3.72 15.84 -4.07
C MET A 4 -2.30 15.43 -3.67
N ASP A 5 -1.38 16.34 -3.73
CA ASP A 5 0.00 16.22 -3.28
C ASP A 5 0.07 15.92 -1.77
N ILE A 6 0.93 15.01 -1.38
CA ILE A 6 1.11 14.61 0.02
C ILE A 6 1.60 15.79 0.87
N ILE A 7 2.53 16.58 0.37
CA ILE A 7 3.04 17.78 1.07
C ILE A 7 1.90 18.78 1.29
N THR A 8 1.12 19.05 0.24
CA THR A 8 -0.06 19.92 0.33
C THR A 8 -1.08 19.38 1.33
N ALA A 9 -1.40 18.09 1.27
CA ALA A 9 -2.34 17.46 2.20
C ALA A 9 -1.86 17.54 3.65
N SER A 10 -0.58 17.27 3.90
CA SER A 10 0.05 17.38 5.22
C SER A 10 -0.07 18.81 5.78
N LYS A 11 0.30 19.82 4.99
CA LYS A 11 0.19 21.24 5.35
C LYS A 11 -1.25 21.71 5.60
N LEU A 12 -2.23 21.06 4.97
CA LEU A 12 -3.65 21.35 5.19
C LEU A 12 -4.26 20.58 6.37
N GLY A 13 -3.44 19.93 7.19
CA GLY A 13 -3.87 19.28 8.42
C GLY A 13 -4.29 17.81 8.25
N LEU A 14 -3.76 17.10 7.24
CA LEU A 14 -3.93 15.66 7.16
C LEU A 14 -3.29 14.99 8.38
N SER A 15 -4.11 14.40 9.26
CA SER A 15 -3.65 13.80 10.52
C SER A 15 -2.95 12.47 10.33
N SER A 16 -3.37 11.64 9.34
CA SER A 16 -2.72 10.35 9.05
C SER A 16 -2.76 9.98 7.57
N LEU A 17 -1.78 9.17 7.16
CA LEU A 17 -1.68 8.59 5.83
C LEU A 17 -1.67 7.06 5.92
N GLU A 18 -2.67 6.44 5.30
CA GLU A 18 -2.84 5.00 5.29
C GLU A 18 -2.04 4.31 4.18
N HIS A 19 -1.45 3.14 4.50
CA HIS A 19 -0.84 2.19 3.55
C HIS A 19 0.44 2.68 2.87
N VAL A 20 0.98 3.85 3.17
CA VAL A 20 2.15 4.43 2.48
C VAL A 20 2.00 4.50 0.95
N LYS A 21 0.77 4.35 0.44
CA LYS A 21 0.48 4.34 -1.00
C LYS A 21 0.58 5.73 -1.63
N ASN A 22 1.03 5.75 -2.87
CA ASN A 22 1.26 6.93 -3.71
C ASN A 22 2.44 7.81 -3.28
N LEU A 23 3.13 7.53 -2.20
CA LEU A 23 4.34 8.23 -1.80
C LEU A 23 5.42 8.09 -2.88
N GLU A 24 5.54 6.89 -3.48
CA GLU A 24 6.42 6.62 -4.61
C GLU A 24 6.12 7.50 -5.83
N MET A 25 4.84 7.72 -6.12
CA MET A 25 4.44 8.53 -7.26
C MET A 25 4.72 10.03 -7.03
N TRP A 26 4.53 10.53 -5.82
CA TRP A 26 4.83 11.92 -5.48
C TRP A 26 6.32 12.20 -5.39
N ALA A 27 7.12 11.17 -5.09
CA ALA A 27 8.57 11.25 -5.01
C ALA A 27 9.30 10.83 -6.29
N THR A 28 8.63 10.63 -7.42
CA THR A 28 9.31 10.30 -8.70
C THR A 28 9.71 11.53 -9.49
N HIS A 29 10.78 11.44 -10.27
CA HIS A 29 11.20 12.49 -11.23
C HIS A 29 10.12 12.78 -12.27
N ASP A 30 9.35 11.78 -12.67
CA ASP A 30 8.35 11.86 -13.77
C ASP A 30 6.91 12.13 -13.27
N ARG A 31 6.80 12.76 -12.10
CA ARG A 31 5.52 12.99 -11.41
C ARG A 31 4.45 13.64 -12.30
N GLU A 32 4.81 14.70 -13.01
CA GLU A 32 3.84 15.47 -13.80
C GLU A 32 3.25 14.64 -14.96
N ASN A 33 4.06 13.83 -15.62
CA ASN A 33 3.59 12.92 -16.66
C ASN A 33 2.68 11.83 -16.08
N LEU A 34 3.04 11.25 -14.93
CA LEU A 34 2.20 10.26 -14.25
C LEU A 34 0.85 10.85 -13.79
N LEU A 35 0.82 12.10 -13.35
CA LEU A 35 -0.42 12.81 -13.02
C LEU A 35 -1.28 13.05 -14.25
N LYS A 36 -0.68 13.43 -15.38
CA LYS A 36 -1.40 13.56 -16.64
C LYS A 36 -2.04 12.24 -17.05
N GLN A 37 -1.28 11.14 -17.00
CA GLN A 37 -1.81 9.79 -17.27
C GLN A 37 -2.97 9.42 -16.34
N ARG A 38 -2.90 9.75 -15.04
CA ARG A 38 -4.00 9.53 -14.10
C ARG A 38 -5.27 10.27 -14.49
N ARG A 39 -5.14 11.53 -14.90
CA ARG A 39 -6.28 12.34 -15.35
C ARG A 39 -6.93 11.73 -16.58
N GLU A 40 -6.14 11.24 -17.55
CA GLU A 40 -6.66 10.55 -18.74
C GLU A 40 -7.36 9.23 -18.38
N ILE A 41 -6.79 8.42 -17.49
CA ILE A 41 -7.45 7.20 -17.01
C ILE A 41 -8.77 7.53 -16.27
N LEU A 42 -8.80 8.61 -15.48
CA LEU A 42 -10.01 9.05 -14.77
C LEU A 42 -11.10 9.55 -15.71
N LYS A 43 -10.74 10.12 -16.88
CA LYS A 43 -11.72 10.51 -17.91
C LYS A 43 -12.24 9.29 -18.68
N ASN A 44 -11.38 8.31 -18.96
CA ASN A 44 -11.64 7.17 -19.84
C ASN A 44 -11.57 5.84 -19.05
N HIS A 45 -12.34 5.73 -17.97
CA HIS A 45 -12.19 4.61 -17.02
C HIS A 45 -12.93 3.31 -17.41
N ASN A 46 -13.56 3.23 -18.60
CA ASN A 46 -14.15 2.01 -19.18
C ASN A 46 -14.92 1.16 -18.16
N ASP A 47 -15.95 1.71 -17.53
CA ASP A 47 -16.81 1.07 -16.51
C ASP A 47 -16.09 0.67 -15.20
N LEU A 48 -14.80 0.95 -15.06
CA LEU A 48 -14.12 0.81 -13.78
C LEU A 48 -14.53 1.91 -12.82
N SER A 49 -14.86 1.54 -11.59
CA SER A 49 -15.23 2.51 -10.55
C SER A 49 -14.65 2.15 -9.19
N GLY A 50 -14.70 3.09 -8.26
CA GLY A 50 -14.32 2.90 -6.86
C GLY A 50 -12.95 2.25 -6.68
N LEU A 51 -12.91 1.15 -5.92
CA LEU A 51 -11.68 0.44 -5.58
C LEU A 51 -10.95 -0.12 -6.81
N ARG A 52 -11.69 -0.62 -7.82
CA ARG A 52 -11.09 -1.21 -9.01
C ARG A 52 -10.35 -0.17 -9.85
N LEU A 53 -10.94 1.00 -10.05
CA LEU A 53 -10.32 2.11 -10.76
C LEU A 53 -9.07 2.61 -10.03
N ARG A 54 -9.17 2.83 -8.71
CA ARG A 54 -8.02 3.22 -7.87
C ARG A 54 -6.88 2.22 -7.94
N ALA A 55 -7.19 0.93 -7.83
CA ALA A 55 -6.19 -0.14 -7.91
C ALA A 55 -5.53 -0.21 -9.29
N SER A 56 -6.29 -0.05 -10.37
CA SER A 56 -5.78 -0.02 -11.74
C SER A 56 -4.76 1.11 -11.93
N ILE A 57 -5.11 2.33 -11.56
CA ILE A 57 -4.22 3.50 -11.63
C ILE A 57 -2.93 3.27 -10.83
N HIS A 58 -3.05 2.86 -9.57
CA HIS A 58 -1.88 2.64 -8.72
C HIS A 58 -0.99 1.51 -9.27
N ASN A 59 -1.57 0.38 -9.67
CA ASN A 59 -0.81 -0.77 -10.16
C ASN A 59 -0.08 -0.50 -11.49
N SER A 60 -0.61 0.35 -12.34
CA SER A 60 0.05 0.73 -13.60
C SER A 60 1.32 1.55 -13.38
N GLN A 61 1.41 2.31 -12.30
CA GLN A 61 2.47 3.31 -12.09
C GLN A 61 3.47 2.95 -10.99
N LYS A 62 3.07 2.22 -9.94
CA LYS A 62 3.88 2.04 -8.72
C LYS A 62 5.30 1.50 -8.95
N ASN A 63 5.47 0.49 -9.82
CA ASN A 63 6.79 -0.08 -10.09
C ASN A 63 7.68 0.82 -10.94
N TYR A 64 7.08 1.60 -11.82
CA TYR A 64 7.78 2.63 -12.57
C TYR A 64 8.26 3.74 -11.63
N SER A 65 7.38 4.24 -10.78
CA SER A 65 7.69 5.30 -9.80
C SER A 65 8.84 4.90 -8.88
N ILE A 66 8.83 3.66 -8.35
CA ILE A 66 9.92 3.16 -7.48
C ILE A 66 11.27 3.15 -8.19
N ARG A 67 11.32 2.79 -9.48
CA ARG A 67 12.58 2.76 -10.23
C ARG A 67 13.09 4.15 -10.60
N ASN A 68 12.23 5.15 -10.58
CA ASN A 68 12.54 6.53 -10.96
C ASN A 68 12.36 7.50 -9.79
N LEU A 69 12.64 7.03 -8.55
CA LEU A 69 12.54 7.85 -7.35
C LEU A 69 13.56 9.00 -7.39
N ASP A 70 13.09 10.17 -6.96
CA ASP A 70 13.88 11.32 -6.61
C ASP A 70 14.08 11.34 -5.08
N SER A 71 15.30 11.06 -4.65
CA SER A 71 15.63 11.00 -3.22
C SER A 71 15.46 12.35 -2.52
N LEU A 72 15.69 13.46 -3.19
CA LEU A 72 15.50 14.79 -2.61
C LEU A 72 14.01 15.07 -2.37
N LYS A 73 13.18 14.72 -3.34
CA LYS A 73 11.72 14.81 -3.20
C LYS A 73 11.18 13.92 -2.08
N LEU A 74 11.72 12.72 -1.93
CA LEU A 74 11.34 11.82 -0.85
C LEU A 74 11.66 12.42 0.53
N ILE A 75 12.83 13.05 0.67
CA ILE A 75 13.24 13.76 1.88
C ILE A 75 12.34 14.99 2.13
N GLU A 76 11.96 15.75 1.10
CA GLU A 76 11.01 16.86 1.23
C GLU A 76 9.66 16.39 1.78
N ILE A 77 9.16 15.25 1.28
CA ILE A 77 7.93 14.64 1.79
C ILE A 77 8.10 14.25 3.27
N TYR A 78 9.19 13.58 3.64
CA TYR A 78 9.45 13.18 5.02
C TYR A 78 9.50 14.40 5.97
N LYS A 79 10.19 15.48 5.57
CA LYS A 79 10.21 16.74 6.33
C LYS A 79 8.80 17.28 6.56
N SER A 80 7.99 17.35 5.49
CA SER A 80 6.62 17.85 5.61
C SER A 80 5.75 16.98 6.52
N LEU A 81 5.86 15.65 6.44
CA LEU A 81 5.13 14.73 7.32
C LEU A 81 5.52 14.91 8.79
N LEU A 82 6.80 15.10 9.07
CA LEU A 82 7.32 15.32 10.42
C LEU A 82 6.87 16.70 10.97
N GLU A 83 7.09 17.76 10.19
CA GLU A 83 6.77 19.16 10.58
C GLU A 83 5.28 19.39 10.86
N ASN A 84 4.40 18.68 10.16
CA ASN A 84 2.96 18.80 10.32
C ASN A 84 2.32 17.68 11.15
N ASP A 85 3.13 16.85 11.84
CA ASP A 85 2.69 15.73 12.66
C ASP A 85 1.70 14.79 11.91
N THR A 86 2.01 14.49 10.65
CA THR A 86 1.20 13.58 9.84
C THR A 86 1.62 12.13 10.08
N TRP A 87 0.87 11.42 10.89
CA TRP A 87 1.13 10.04 11.29
C TRP A 87 1.04 9.06 10.13
N GLN A 88 1.79 7.99 10.20
CA GLN A 88 1.77 6.94 9.17
C GLN A 88 1.15 5.65 9.71
N VAL A 89 0.28 5.02 8.91
CA VAL A 89 -0.31 3.71 9.19
C VAL A 89 0.07 2.75 8.06
N PRO A 90 1.26 2.12 8.09
CA PRO A 90 1.82 1.42 6.94
C PRO A 90 1.11 0.10 6.60
N THR A 91 0.33 -0.49 7.51
CA THR A 91 -0.41 -1.75 7.30
C THR A 91 0.44 -2.83 6.61
N LEU A 92 1.64 -3.08 7.09
CA LEU A 92 2.66 -3.92 6.44
C LEU A 92 2.17 -5.34 6.13
N SER A 93 1.22 -5.86 6.92
CA SER A 93 0.65 -7.19 6.74
C SER A 93 0.00 -7.37 5.37
N ILE A 94 -0.72 -6.38 4.84
CA ILE A 94 -1.37 -6.48 3.52
C ILE A 94 -0.38 -6.63 2.36
N TYR A 95 0.86 -6.20 2.55
CA TYR A 95 1.93 -6.33 1.55
C TYR A 95 2.73 -7.61 1.72
N LYS A 96 2.89 -8.09 2.96
CA LYS A 96 3.65 -9.32 3.27
C LYS A 96 2.85 -10.58 2.99
N VAL A 97 1.58 -10.62 3.39
CA VAL A 97 0.74 -11.81 3.29
C VAL A 97 0.69 -12.40 1.88
N PRO A 98 0.49 -11.63 0.78
CA PRO A 98 0.50 -12.17 -0.57
C PRO A 98 1.85 -12.72 -1.02
N ILE A 99 2.95 -12.21 -0.44
CA ILE A 99 4.32 -12.61 -0.81
C ILE A 99 4.72 -13.89 -0.07
N TYR A 100 4.63 -13.88 1.24
CA TYR A 100 5.10 -14.98 2.08
C TYR A 100 4.06 -16.08 2.29
N LYS A 101 2.80 -15.82 1.90
CA LYS A 101 1.68 -16.78 1.96
C LYS A 101 1.58 -17.45 3.32
N ILE A 102 1.71 -16.66 4.38
CA ILE A 102 1.65 -17.13 5.78
C ILE A 102 0.36 -17.90 6.06
N PHE A 103 -0.71 -17.61 5.33
CA PHE A 103 -1.98 -18.31 5.37
C PHE A 103 -1.92 -19.80 4.90
N LYS A 104 -0.78 -20.24 4.35
CA LYS A 104 -0.50 -21.65 4.02
C LYS A 104 0.25 -22.37 5.14
N GLN A 105 0.74 -21.66 6.14
CA GLN A 105 1.43 -22.26 7.28
C GLN A 105 0.42 -22.90 8.23
N GLU A 106 0.77 -24.07 8.78
CA GLU A 106 -0.12 -24.79 9.70
C GLU A 106 -0.53 -23.98 10.92
N SER A 107 0.43 -23.27 11.50
CA SER A 107 0.17 -22.37 12.65
C SER A 107 -0.89 -21.31 12.35
N TRP A 108 -0.86 -20.74 11.14
CA TRP A 108 -1.85 -19.77 10.69
C TRP A 108 -3.20 -20.43 10.43
N MET A 109 -3.22 -21.58 9.79
CA MET A 109 -4.46 -22.30 9.50
C MET A 109 -5.20 -22.76 10.77
N LYS A 110 -4.50 -22.99 11.86
CA LYS A 110 -5.14 -23.25 13.18
C LYS A 110 -6.05 -22.11 13.61
N SER A 111 -5.68 -20.85 13.32
CA SER A 111 -6.51 -19.68 13.66
C SER A 111 -7.83 -19.64 12.89
N PHE A 112 -7.95 -20.38 11.77
CA PHE A 112 -9.19 -20.48 10.99
C PHE A 112 -10.31 -21.18 11.76
N SER A 113 -9.99 -21.94 12.82
CA SER A 113 -11.02 -22.54 13.70
C SER A 113 -11.92 -21.51 14.37
N PHE A 114 -11.40 -20.30 14.59
CA PHE A 114 -12.14 -19.19 15.19
C PHE A 114 -12.97 -18.37 14.22
N LEU A 115 -12.85 -18.63 12.90
CA LEU A 115 -13.60 -17.91 11.88
C LEU A 115 -15.00 -18.48 11.73
N PRO A 116 -16.00 -17.65 11.41
CA PRO A 116 -17.31 -18.11 10.97
C PRO A 116 -17.18 -19.09 9.79
N LYS A 117 -18.02 -20.14 9.77
CA LYS A 117 -17.94 -21.22 8.77
C LYS A 117 -17.82 -20.72 7.34
N GLN A 118 -18.67 -19.77 6.92
CA GLN A 118 -18.64 -19.24 5.55
C GLN A 118 -17.31 -18.56 5.20
N THR A 119 -16.72 -17.83 6.15
CA THR A 119 -15.43 -17.17 5.97
C THR A 119 -14.30 -18.20 5.90
N LYS A 120 -14.32 -19.20 6.79
CA LYS A 120 -13.38 -20.31 6.78
C LYS A 120 -13.40 -21.04 5.43
N ASP A 121 -14.56 -21.44 4.97
CA ASP A 121 -14.72 -22.18 3.70
C ASP A 121 -14.19 -21.35 2.52
N ARG A 122 -14.54 -20.08 2.45
CA ARG A 122 -14.06 -19.16 1.40
C ARG A 122 -12.55 -18.97 1.44
N TRP A 123 -11.96 -18.75 2.61
CA TRP A 123 -10.52 -18.53 2.74
C TRP A 123 -9.74 -19.81 2.46
N THR A 124 -10.22 -20.98 2.91
CA THR A 124 -9.61 -22.27 2.59
C THR A 124 -9.59 -22.51 1.08
N LYS A 125 -10.73 -22.30 0.41
CA LYS A 125 -10.82 -22.42 -1.05
C LYS A 125 -9.82 -21.50 -1.77
N ASN A 126 -9.75 -20.24 -1.37
CA ASN A 126 -8.83 -19.26 -1.96
C ASN A 126 -7.36 -19.61 -1.67
N THR A 127 -7.05 -20.13 -0.47
CA THR A 127 -5.71 -20.60 -0.10
C THR A 127 -5.25 -21.73 -1.01
N MET A 128 -6.10 -22.72 -1.25
CA MET A 128 -5.81 -23.83 -2.13
C MET A 128 -5.60 -23.42 -3.59
N SER A 129 -6.39 -22.46 -4.07
CA SER A 129 -6.29 -21.96 -5.45
C SER A 129 -5.16 -20.95 -5.67
N SER A 130 -4.51 -20.45 -4.60
CA SER A 130 -3.44 -19.48 -4.75
C SER A 130 -2.16 -20.09 -5.33
N SER A 131 -1.60 -19.45 -6.37
CA SER A 131 -0.31 -19.84 -6.97
C SER A 131 0.80 -19.94 -5.92
N SER A 132 1.73 -20.86 -6.07
CA SER A 132 2.94 -20.95 -5.26
C SER A 132 4.00 -19.90 -5.67
N SER A 133 3.93 -19.39 -6.89
CA SER A 133 4.89 -18.39 -7.38
C SER A 133 4.71 -17.03 -6.71
N ILE A 134 5.83 -16.34 -6.51
CA ILE A 134 5.85 -14.96 -6.04
C ILE A 134 5.86 -14.04 -7.26
N ASN A 135 4.93 -13.10 -7.33
CA ASN A 135 4.96 -12.09 -8.38
C ASN A 135 6.09 -11.07 -8.09
N PRO A 136 7.12 -10.97 -8.97
CA PRO A 136 8.27 -10.09 -8.71
C PRO A 136 7.89 -8.62 -8.54
N LYS A 137 6.87 -8.14 -9.26
CA LYS A 137 6.38 -6.76 -9.14
C LYS A 137 5.72 -6.48 -7.79
N GLN A 138 5.00 -7.46 -7.25
CA GLN A 138 4.42 -7.35 -5.90
C GLN A 138 5.52 -7.40 -4.83
N LYS A 139 6.49 -8.29 -4.99
CA LYS A 139 7.64 -8.37 -4.07
C LYS A 139 8.41 -7.07 -4.03
N ASN A 140 8.78 -6.51 -5.17
CA ASN A 140 9.49 -5.23 -5.27
C ASN A 140 8.75 -4.11 -4.54
N PHE A 141 7.43 -4.02 -4.72
CA PHE A 141 6.63 -3.03 -4.02
C PHE A 141 6.57 -3.28 -2.51
N SER A 142 6.43 -4.54 -2.08
CA SER A 142 6.44 -4.91 -0.66
C SER A 142 7.77 -4.55 0.01
N ASP A 143 8.89 -4.85 -0.65
CA ASP A 143 10.23 -4.53 -0.15
C ASP A 143 10.43 -3.02 -0.04
N TRP A 144 9.96 -2.27 -1.04
CA TRP A 144 10.01 -0.81 -1.04
C TRP A 144 9.19 -0.22 0.13
N ILE A 145 7.95 -0.68 0.36
CA ILE A 145 7.13 -0.24 1.50
C ILE A 145 7.85 -0.46 2.83
N GLN A 146 8.46 -1.64 3.01
CA GLN A 146 9.18 -1.94 4.25
C GLN A 146 10.41 -1.07 4.45
N LYS A 147 11.18 -0.83 3.37
CA LYS A 147 12.34 0.06 3.38
C LYS A 147 11.90 1.49 3.74
N THR A 148 10.92 2.03 3.03
CA THR A 148 10.38 3.37 3.24
C THR A 148 9.80 3.56 4.64
N THR A 149 9.12 2.56 5.19
CA THR A 149 8.63 2.60 6.57
C THR A 149 9.78 2.72 7.57
N ARG A 150 10.87 1.94 7.40
CA ARG A 150 12.07 2.06 8.25
C ARG A 150 12.73 3.43 8.12
N GLU A 151 12.85 3.95 6.91
CA GLU A 151 13.43 5.28 6.66
C GLU A 151 12.62 6.38 7.34
N MET A 152 11.29 6.38 7.19
CA MET A 152 10.40 7.33 7.87
C MET A 152 10.52 7.25 9.39
N ASN A 153 10.60 6.03 9.96
CA ASN A 153 10.79 5.83 11.39
C ASN A 153 12.15 6.40 11.85
N SER A 154 13.23 6.13 11.12
CA SER A 154 14.54 6.70 11.41
C SER A 154 14.58 8.22 11.26
N PHE A 155 13.71 8.77 10.43
CA PHE A 155 13.54 10.22 10.25
C PHE A 155 12.77 10.89 11.40
N GLY A 156 12.12 10.10 12.27
CA GLY A 156 11.34 10.57 13.42
C GLY A 156 9.85 10.76 13.17
N ILE A 157 9.33 10.28 12.03
CA ILE A 157 7.90 10.36 11.73
C ILE A 157 7.13 9.39 12.61
N ASN A 158 6.01 9.84 13.15
CA ASN A 158 5.15 9.06 14.03
C ASN A 158 4.35 7.97 13.30
N PHE A 159 4.13 6.83 13.98
CA PHE A 159 3.43 5.68 13.43
C PHE A 159 2.27 5.24 14.31
N MET A 160 1.21 4.77 13.67
CA MET A 160 0.15 4.00 14.29
C MET A 160 0.14 2.56 13.74
N ALA A 161 -0.19 1.61 14.62
CA ALA A 161 -0.44 0.24 14.19
C ALA A 161 -1.77 0.17 13.41
N GLY A 162 -1.76 -0.55 12.30
CA GLY A 162 -2.94 -0.81 11.49
C GLY A 162 -2.79 -2.12 10.73
N THR A 163 -3.85 -2.92 10.68
CA THR A 163 -3.86 -4.23 10.02
C THR A 163 -4.75 -4.27 8.80
N ASP A 164 -5.71 -3.34 8.68
CA ASP A 164 -6.76 -3.34 7.65
C ASP A 164 -7.61 -4.63 7.67
N THR A 165 -7.73 -5.25 8.84
CA THR A 165 -8.52 -6.48 9.02
C THR A 165 -10.02 -6.17 9.20
N PRO A 166 -10.89 -7.10 8.73
CA PRO A 166 -10.60 -8.38 8.09
C PRO A 166 -10.46 -8.23 6.56
N LEU A 167 -9.26 -8.22 6.06
CA LEU A 167 -9.00 -8.16 4.62
C LEU A 167 -8.24 -9.41 4.20
N GLY A 168 -8.84 -10.25 3.37
CA GLY A 168 -8.36 -11.51 2.82
C GLY A 168 -7.16 -12.14 3.52
N TYR A 169 -7.33 -13.20 4.28
CA TYR A 169 -6.31 -13.91 5.06
C TYR A 169 -5.69 -13.13 6.26
N LEU A 170 -6.15 -11.93 6.55
CA LEU A 170 -5.73 -11.19 7.73
C LEU A 170 -6.78 -11.40 8.82
N THR A 171 -6.44 -12.15 9.84
CA THR A 171 -7.25 -12.30 11.06
C THR A 171 -6.96 -11.16 12.02
N PRO A 172 -7.96 -10.71 12.79
CA PRO A 172 -7.72 -9.83 13.94
C PRO A 172 -6.82 -10.53 14.98
N GLY A 173 -5.86 -9.80 15.53
CA GLY A 173 -4.94 -10.33 16.58
C GLY A 173 -3.52 -10.48 16.14
#